data_7584c4dc3ef4fa35ae6ada76d6d6c5e2
#
_entry.id   7584c4dc3ef4fa35ae6ada76d6d6c5e2
#
_cell.length_a   1.000
_cell.length_b   1.000
_cell.length_c   1.000
_cell.angle_alpha   90.00
_cell.angle_beta   90.00
_cell.angle_gamma   90.00
#
_symmetry.space_group_name_H-M   'P 1'
#
loop_
_entity.id
_entity.type
_entity.pdbx_description
1 polymer ?
#
loop_
_entity_poly.entity_id
_entity_poly.type
_entity_poly.pdbx_seq_one_letter_code
_entity_poly.pdbx_strand_id
1 'polypeptide(L)'
;MKIALLHFSFEDYTIELANALANYVDLTLIQPHKVAETCQDALDPRIQVCSFKKPRIRDPRNIFSMVEMMQIIRSVRPDVLHVQETNDFWYDLTLLFNTMPPLVTTIHDVFRHPGDQQTPPGAEFTRRISFYRSQQLIVHARSLQETLVKQFRVPPRRVNVIPHGELGSLYQRRASGTPPEREPHTLLFFGRIWAYKGLRYLLEAMPLITAQIPNAKLIIAGRGEELNQYFPNGHDEKHIELLNNFIPVNEVAGLFQRSAISVLPYIESSQSGVAALAYGLGTPVIASNLGGLREIVHHQQDGILVPPRDVQALADAIVKLLDDQVLQHQMRTSTLERCQNDLNWQKIAIQTLELYQKAILASKSTLGHWG
;
A
#
# COMPACT_ATOMS: atom_id res chain seq x y z
N MET A 1 9.81 -3.01 25.32
CA MET A 1 9.26 -4.10 24.49
C MET A 1 10.14 -4.24 23.27
N LYS A 2 10.55 -5.46 22.97
CA LYS A 2 11.41 -5.78 21.82
C LYS A 2 10.55 -6.35 20.67
N ILE A 3 10.59 -5.72 19.50
CA ILE A 3 9.78 -6.10 18.34
C ILE A 3 10.69 -6.50 17.19
N ALA A 4 10.37 -7.63 16.55
CA ALA A 4 10.92 -7.96 15.24
C ALA A 4 9.86 -7.66 14.18
N LEU A 5 10.17 -6.78 13.23
CA LEU A 5 9.34 -6.49 12.07
C LEU A 5 9.93 -7.19 10.86
N LEU A 6 9.19 -8.14 10.29
CA LEU A 6 9.61 -8.94 9.14
C LEU A 6 8.85 -8.54 7.89
N HIS A 7 9.54 -8.29 6.79
CA HIS A 7 8.92 -8.07 5.50
C HIS A 7 9.74 -8.62 4.33
N PHE A 8 9.05 -8.87 3.21
CA PHE A 8 9.64 -9.29 1.93
C PHE A 8 9.25 -8.34 0.79
N SER A 9 8.25 -7.53 1.03
CA SER A 9 7.64 -6.53 0.13
C SER A 9 6.95 -5.46 0.96
N PHE A 10 6.31 -4.48 0.34
CA PHE A 10 5.67 -3.32 0.98
C PHE A 10 6.68 -2.42 1.72
N GLU A 11 7.81 -2.15 1.04
CA GLU A 11 8.95 -1.42 1.61
C GLU A 11 8.51 -0.07 2.17
N ASP A 12 7.79 0.73 1.38
CA ASP A 12 7.40 2.10 1.76
C ASP A 12 6.55 2.13 3.04
N TYR A 13 5.54 1.25 3.12
CA TYR A 13 4.72 1.09 4.32
C TYR A 13 5.57 0.65 5.51
N THR A 14 6.45 -0.32 5.29
CA THR A 14 7.28 -0.90 6.36
C THR A 14 8.27 0.11 6.92
N ILE A 15 8.90 0.93 6.07
CA ILE A 15 9.83 1.99 6.47
C ILE A 15 9.12 3.00 7.37
N GLU A 16 7.96 3.52 6.94
CA GLU A 16 7.24 4.53 7.69
C GLU A 16 6.71 3.98 9.02
N LEU A 17 6.17 2.75 9.02
CA LEU A 17 5.75 2.09 10.26
C LEU A 17 6.94 1.84 11.21
N ALA A 18 8.07 1.37 10.69
CA ALA A 18 9.27 1.10 11.48
C ALA A 18 9.81 2.38 12.12
N ASN A 19 9.92 3.45 11.34
CA ASN A 19 10.36 4.76 11.83
C ASN A 19 9.44 5.31 12.93
N ALA A 20 8.13 5.16 12.78
CA ALA A 20 7.18 5.58 13.80
C ALA A 20 7.27 4.72 15.06
N LEU A 21 7.40 3.41 14.94
CA LEU A 21 7.53 2.47 16.06
C LEU A 21 8.84 2.62 16.82
N ALA A 22 9.93 3.02 16.16
CA ALA A 22 11.25 3.22 16.79
C ALA A 22 11.23 4.29 17.92
N ASN A 23 10.19 5.12 17.98
CA ASN A 23 10.00 6.05 19.08
C ASN A 23 9.50 5.40 20.38
N TYR A 24 9.00 4.16 20.32
CA TYR A 24 8.28 3.52 21.42
C TYR A 24 8.86 2.16 21.83
N VAL A 25 9.59 1.49 20.94
CA VAL A 25 10.05 0.12 21.14
C VAL A 25 11.49 -0.10 20.66
N ASP A 26 12.15 -1.12 21.19
CA ASP A 26 13.39 -1.66 20.63
C ASP A 26 13.03 -2.48 19.39
N LEU A 27 13.32 -1.92 18.21
CA LEU A 27 12.87 -2.47 16.93
C LEU A 27 14.02 -3.09 16.14
N THR A 28 13.85 -4.33 15.74
CA THR A 28 14.69 -5.01 14.76
C THR A 28 13.90 -5.25 13.47
N LEU A 29 14.38 -4.68 12.36
CA LEU A 29 13.83 -4.92 11.03
C LEU A 29 14.54 -6.13 10.40
N ILE A 30 13.76 -7.15 10.00
CA ILE A 30 14.28 -8.37 9.36
C ILE A 30 13.80 -8.39 7.91
N GLN A 31 14.74 -8.49 6.95
CA GLN A 31 14.40 -8.37 5.53
C GLN A 31 15.40 -9.10 4.62
N PRO A 32 15.02 -9.44 3.37
CA PRO A 32 15.98 -9.95 2.38
C PRO A 32 17.06 -8.93 2.05
N HIS A 33 18.30 -9.37 1.77
CA HIS A 33 19.42 -8.48 1.40
C HIS A 33 19.06 -7.48 0.31
N LYS A 34 18.39 -7.94 -0.76
CA LYS A 34 17.97 -7.05 -1.88
C LYS A 34 17.04 -5.92 -1.46
N VAL A 35 16.20 -6.17 -0.46
CA VAL A 35 15.29 -5.15 0.08
C VAL A 35 16.08 -4.19 0.97
N ALA A 36 17.04 -4.70 1.74
CA ALA A 36 17.89 -3.87 2.59
C ALA A 36 18.65 -2.81 1.79
N GLU A 37 19.15 -3.17 0.59
CA GLU A 37 19.90 -2.26 -0.28
C GLU A 37 19.07 -1.03 -0.73
N THR A 38 17.73 -1.16 -0.80
CA THR A 38 16.84 -0.10 -1.28
C THR A 38 16.19 0.73 -0.18
N CYS A 39 16.28 0.28 1.09
CA CYS A 39 15.53 0.87 2.20
C CYS A 39 16.40 1.57 3.24
N GLN A 40 17.69 1.25 3.30
CA GLN A 40 18.56 1.61 4.43
C GLN A 40 18.71 3.11 4.64
N ASP A 41 18.70 3.89 3.57
CA ASP A 41 18.84 5.36 3.60
C ASP A 41 17.64 6.10 4.21
N ALA A 42 16.48 5.42 4.29
CA ALA A 42 15.22 6.01 4.78
C ALA A 42 14.85 5.55 6.20
N LEU A 43 15.63 4.66 6.81
CA LEU A 43 15.36 4.14 8.13
C LEU A 43 15.94 5.02 9.24
N ASP A 44 15.21 5.13 10.36
CA ASP A 44 15.71 5.74 11.58
C ASP A 44 16.96 4.98 12.08
N PRO A 45 18.06 5.68 12.41
CA PRO A 45 19.32 5.04 12.84
C PRO A 45 19.21 4.20 14.11
N ARG A 46 18.13 4.32 14.88
CA ARG A 46 17.86 3.50 16.07
C ARG A 46 17.38 2.09 15.72
N ILE A 47 16.94 1.87 14.49
CA ILE A 47 16.41 0.57 14.05
C ILE A 47 17.58 -0.37 13.75
N GLN A 48 17.61 -1.51 14.45
CA GLN A 48 18.54 -2.57 14.12
C GLN A 48 18.08 -3.29 12.86
N VAL A 49 18.92 -3.38 11.84
CA VAL A 49 18.61 -4.08 10.59
C VAL A 49 19.33 -5.42 10.55
N CYS A 50 18.56 -6.49 10.39
CA CYS A 50 19.05 -7.84 10.12
C CYS A 50 18.57 -8.28 8.74
N SER A 51 19.48 -8.76 7.90
CA SER A 51 19.10 -9.22 6.57
C SER A 51 19.56 -10.64 6.32
N PHE A 52 18.84 -11.35 5.45
CA PHE A 52 19.12 -12.72 5.06
C PHE A 52 19.08 -12.92 3.55
N LYS A 53 19.71 -14.00 3.08
CA LYS A 53 19.73 -14.31 1.65
C LYS A 53 18.41 -14.93 1.23
N LYS A 54 17.70 -14.31 0.27
CA LYS A 54 16.43 -14.80 -0.26
C LYS A 54 16.54 -15.18 -1.73
N PRO A 55 16.66 -16.49 -2.08
CA PRO A 55 16.60 -16.96 -3.45
C PRO A 55 15.22 -16.73 -4.09
N ARG A 56 15.11 -16.96 -5.41
CA ARG A 56 13.81 -16.94 -6.08
C ARG A 56 12.88 -17.99 -5.46
N ILE A 57 11.59 -17.72 -5.40
CA ILE A 57 10.59 -18.54 -4.68
C ILE A 57 10.60 -20.05 -5.07
N ARG A 58 10.94 -20.38 -6.30
CA ARG A 58 11.03 -21.79 -6.79
C ARG A 58 12.34 -22.49 -6.47
N ASP A 59 13.28 -21.80 -5.90
CA ASP A 59 14.62 -22.34 -5.58
C ASP A 59 14.54 -23.13 -4.27
N PRO A 60 14.90 -24.44 -4.26
CA PRO A 60 14.86 -25.25 -3.04
C PRO A 60 15.82 -24.76 -1.94
N ARG A 61 16.84 -23.98 -2.31
CA ARG A 61 17.76 -23.32 -1.34
C ARG A 61 17.05 -22.35 -0.41
N ASN A 62 15.77 -22.03 -0.64
CA ASN A 62 14.95 -21.29 0.30
C ASN A 62 14.84 -21.97 1.67
N ILE A 63 15.04 -23.29 1.78
CA ILE A 63 15.07 -23.97 3.07
C ILE A 63 16.19 -23.41 3.97
N PHE A 64 17.37 -23.12 3.40
CA PHE A 64 18.47 -22.50 4.15
C PHE A 64 18.16 -21.06 4.54
N SER A 65 17.48 -20.31 3.66
CA SER A 65 17.01 -18.96 3.97
C SER A 65 16.02 -18.96 5.14
N MET A 66 15.13 -19.95 5.20
CA MET A 66 14.17 -20.09 6.32
C MET A 66 14.89 -20.41 7.62
N VAL A 67 15.91 -21.27 7.58
CA VAL A 67 16.74 -21.57 8.75
C VAL A 67 17.48 -20.33 9.23
N GLU A 68 18.12 -19.58 8.32
CA GLU A 68 18.83 -18.33 8.62
C GLU A 68 17.86 -17.29 9.25
N MET A 69 16.71 -17.05 8.62
CA MET A 69 15.68 -16.15 9.15
C MET A 69 15.22 -16.58 10.56
N MET A 70 14.97 -17.87 10.77
CA MET A 70 14.57 -18.40 12.08
C MET A 70 15.67 -18.23 13.13
N GLN A 71 16.95 -18.38 12.76
CA GLN A 71 18.08 -18.13 13.65
C GLN A 71 18.16 -16.65 14.04
N ILE A 72 17.93 -15.72 13.08
CA ILE A 72 17.84 -14.28 13.35
C ILE A 72 16.72 -13.99 14.35
N ILE A 73 15.50 -14.50 14.10
CA ILE A 73 14.36 -14.29 15.01
C ILE A 73 14.68 -14.82 16.43
N ARG A 74 15.30 -16.00 16.54
CA ARG A 74 15.69 -16.57 17.83
C ARG A 74 16.79 -15.77 18.53
N SER A 75 17.74 -15.19 17.80
CA SER A 75 18.81 -14.36 18.38
C SER A 75 18.28 -13.04 18.90
N VAL A 76 17.33 -12.43 18.18
CA VAL A 76 16.66 -11.18 18.57
C VAL A 76 15.81 -11.39 19.84
N ARG A 77 15.20 -12.56 20.01
CA ARG A 77 14.27 -12.88 21.12
C ARG A 77 13.18 -11.81 21.29
N PRO A 78 12.40 -11.53 20.25
CA PRO A 78 11.40 -10.48 20.33
C PRO A 78 10.21 -10.91 21.20
N ASP A 79 9.58 -9.94 21.86
CA ASP A 79 8.31 -10.11 22.56
C ASP A 79 7.15 -10.36 21.59
N VAL A 80 7.24 -9.78 20.36
CA VAL A 80 6.29 -9.95 19.25
C VAL A 80 7.05 -9.99 17.93
N LEU A 81 6.66 -10.91 17.06
CA LEU A 81 7.02 -10.89 15.64
C LEU A 81 5.86 -10.24 14.86
N HIS A 82 6.11 -9.09 14.27
CA HIS A 82 5.17 -8.46 13.35
C HIS A 82 5.59 -8.71 11.91
N VAL A 83 4.71 -9.27 11.11
CA VAL A 83 4.99 -9.66 9.74
C VAL A 83 4.14 -8.84 8.78
N GLN A 84 4.77 -8.18 7.83
CA GLN A 84 4.07 -7.72 6.65
C GLN A 84 3.77 -8.93 5.77
N GLU A 85 2.59 -9.01 5.22
CA GLU A 85 2.17 -10.10 4.35
C GLU A 85 3.26 -10.48 3.34
N THR A 86 3.75 -11.71 3.41
CA THR A 86 4.94 -12.12 2.67
C THR A 86 4.64 -12.64 1.28
N ASN A 87 3.45 -13.20 1.07
CA ASN A 87 3.10 -13.94 -0.14
C ASN A 87 4.14 -15.02 -0.51
N ASP A 88 4.84 -15.57 0.48
CA ASP A 88 5.95 -16.49 0.32
C ASP A 88 5.62 -17.85 0.93
N PHE A 89 5.53 -18.88 0.07
CA PHE A 89 5.24 -20.25 0.46
C PHE A 89 6.19 -20.80 1.53
N TRP A 90 7.50 -20.54 1.40
CA TRP A 90 8.51 -21.03 2.32
C TRP A 90 8.38 -20.42 3.71
N TYR A 91 8.10 -19.11 3.75
CA TYR A 91 7.82 -18.45 5.02
C TYR A 91 6.57 -19.02 5.68
N ASP A 92 5.46 -19.13 4.92
CA ASP A 92 4.20 -19.63 5.47
C ASP A 92 4.36 -21.01 6.14
N LEU A 93 5.21 -21.88 5.55
CA LEU A 93 5.52 -23.17 6.17
C LEU A 93 6.22 -23.04 7.53
N THR A 94 7.03 -22.00 7.74
CA THR A 94 7.70 -21.80 9.04
C THR A 94 6.71 -21.51 10.16
N LEU A 95 5.53 -20.96 9.83
CA LEU A 95 4.47 -20.70 10.81
C LEU A 95 3.85 -21.95 11.40
N LEU A 96 4.08 -23.11 10.82
CA LEU A 96 3.64 -24.39 11.37
C LEU A 96 4.46 -24.81 12.59
N PHE A 97 5.66 -24.25 12.80
CA PHE A 97 6.49 -24.57 13.95
C PHE A 97 6.03 -23.79 15.20
N ASN A 98 5.84 -24.49 16.31
CA ASN A 98 5.32 -23.92 17.57
C ASN A 98 6.32 -23.00 18.32
N THR A 99 7.51 -22.77 17.76
CA THR A 99 8.58 -22.00 18.41
C THR A 99 8.57 -20.50 18.05
N MET A 100 7.52 -20.03 17.41
CA MET A 100 7.40 -18.62 17.03
C MET A 100 6.95 -17.75 18.21
N PRO A 101 7.46 -16.50 18.31
CA PRO A 101 6.92 -15.50 19.24
C PRO A 101 5.44 -15.22 18.97
N PRO A 102 4.74 -14.49 19.86
CA PRO A 102 3.43 -13.93 19.56
C PRO A 102 3.44 -13.21 18.20
N LEU A 103 2.51 -13.59 17.32
CA LEU A 103 2.52 -13.15 15.92
C LEU A 103 1.42 -12.13 15.65
N VAL A 104 1.81 -10.99 15.08
CA VAL A 104 0.91 -10.01 14.47
C VAL A 104 1.20 -9.99 12.97
N THR A 105 0.17 -10.00 12.13
CA THR A 105 0.37 -9.94 10.67
C THR A 105 -0.48 -8.83 10.06
N THR A 106 0.15 -7.95 9.28
CA THR A 106 -0.55 -6.99 8.42
C THR A 106 -0.88 -7.67 7.10
N ILE A 107 -2.15 -7.66 6.73
CA ILE A 107 -2.69 -8.19 5.47
C ILE A 107 -3.05 -7.00 4.59
N HIS A 108 -2.28 -6.79 3.54
CA HIS A 108 -2.51 -5.71 2.57
C HIS A 108 -3.62 -6.07 1.58
N ASP A 109 -3.64 -7.32 1.13
CA ASP A 109 -4.62 -7.84 0.19
C ASP A 109 -5.15 -9.19 0.65
N VAL A 110 -6.46 -9.35 0.81
CA VAL A 110 -7.04 -10.66 1.17
C VAL A 110 -7.07 -11.59 -0.04
N PHE A 111 -7.33 -11.04 -1.23
CA PHE A 111 -7.24 -11.74 -2.50
C PHE A 111 -6.15 -11.11 -3.35
N ARG A 112 -5.58 -11.89 -4.24
CA ARG A 112 -4.64 -11.39 -5.24
C ARG A 112 -5.37 -10.63 -6.32
N HIS A 113 -4.73 -9.59 -6.82
CA HIS A 113 -5.26 -8.87 -7.96
C HIS A 113 -5.02 -9.64 -9.27
N PRO A 114 -5.96 -9.56 -10.22
CA PRO A 114 -5.72 -10.03 -11.59
C PRO A 114 -4.45 -9.39 -12.15
N GLY A 115 -3.54 -10.21 -12.68
CA GLY A 115 -2.23 -9.75 -13.15
C GLY A 115 -1.05 -10.13 -12.25
N ASP A 116 -1.25 -10.46 -10.99
CA ASP A 116 -0.22 -11.00 -10.10
C ASP A 116 0.04 -12.50 -10.38
N GLN A 117 0.09 -12.88 -11.66
CA GLN A 117 0.08 -14.27 -12.14
C GLN A 117 1.37 -15.08 -11.87
N GLN A 118 2.39 -14.51 -11.26
CA GLN A 118 3.68 -15.20 -11.04
C GLN A 118 3.73 -16.07 -9.79
N THR A 119 2.60 -16.42 -9.23
CA THR A 119 2.56 -17.14 -7.96
C THR A 119 2.57 -18.65 -8.15
N PRO A 120 3.37 -19.38 -7.36
CA PRO A 120 3.38 -20.84 -7.38
C PRO A 120 1.99 -21.41 -7.04
N PRO A 121 1.59 -22.54 -7.67
CA PRO A 121 0.42 -23.28 -7.24
C PRO A 121 0.51 -23.58 -5.72
N GLY A 122 -0.58 -23.37 -4.99
CA GLY A 122 -0.64 -23.64 -3.55
C GLY A 122 -0.27 -22.47 -2.64
N ALA A 123 0.36 -21.41 -3.13
CA ALA A 123 0.71 -20.25 -2.29
C ALA A 123 -0.52 -19.51 -1.73
N GLU A 124 -1.65 -19.57 -2.41
CA GLU A 124 -2.93 -19.06 -1.89
C GLU A 124 -3.43 -19.87 -0.68
N PHE A 125 -3.18 -21.17 -0.68
CA PHE A 125 -3.52 -22.04 0.44
C PHE A 125 -2.60 -21.80 1.64
N THR A 126 -1.28 -21.71 1.42
CA THR A 126 -0.32 -21.54 2.53
C THR A 126 -0.46 -20.17 3.19
N ARG A 127 -0.79 -19.12 2.43
CA ARG A 127 -1.08 -17.79 2.94
C ARG A 127 -2.17 -17.79 4.02
N ARG A 128 -3.16 -18.70 3.93
CA ARG A 128 -4.19 -18.85 4.96
C ARG A 128 -3.62 -19.28 6.31
N ILE A 129 -2.44 -19.92 6.32
CA ILE A 129 -1.76 -20.31 7.56
C ILE A 129 -1.54 -19.06 8.42
N SER A 130 -1.09 -17.95 7.85
CA SER A 130 -0.88 -16.70 8.56
C SER A 130 -2.16 -16.15 9.18
N PHE A 131 -3.32 -16.29 8.52
CA PHE A 131 -4.63 -15.84 9.04
C PHE A 131 -5.04 -16.54 10.32
N TYR A 132 -4.69 -17.83 10.45
CA TYR A 132 -5.07 -18.63 11.62
C TYR A 132 -4.00 -18.65 12.69
N ARG A 133 -2.73 -18.51 12.32
CA ARG A 133 -1.60 -18.57 13.27
C ARG A 133 -1.35 -17.26 14.01
N SER A 134 -1.69 -16.12 13.40
CA SER A 134 -1.49 -14.81 14.03
C SER A 134 -2.45 -14.58 15.20
N GLN A 135 -1.94 -14.12 16.33
CA GLN A 135 -2.75 -13.70 17.47
C GLN A 135 -3.62 -12.48 17.12
N GLN A 136 -3.06 -11.56 16.32
CA GLN A 136 -3.78 -10.39 15.80
C GLN A 136 -3.47 -10.19 14.32
N LEU A 137 -4.47 -9.76 13.57
CA LEU A 137 -4.35 -9.35 12.18
C LEU A 137 -4.65 -7.86 12.05
N ILE A 138 -3.90 -7.18 11.21
CA ILE A 138 -4.13 -5.79 10.79
C ILE A 138 -4.58 -5.81 9.34
N VAL A 139 -5.61 -5.06 9.02
CA VAL A 139 -6.08 -4.76 7.67
C VAL A 139 -6.32 -3.26 7.54
N HIS A 140 -6.30 -2.73 6.32
CA HIS A 140 -6.40 -1.27 6.09
C HIS A 140 -7.80 -0.78 5.75
N ALA A 141 -8.77 -1.69 5.64
CA ALA A 141 -10.15 -1.35 5.31
C ALA A 141 -11.13 -2.30 6.01
N ARG A 142 -12.33 -1.81 6.35
CA ARG A 142 -13.41 -2.63 6.92
C ARG A 142 -13.88 -3.70 5.96
N SER A 143 -13.88 -3.41 4.67
CA SER A 143 -14.19 -4.39 3.62
C SER A 143 -13.27 -5.61 3.66
N LEU A 144 -11.96 -5.42 3.96
CA LEU A 144 -11.00 -6.50 4.15
C LEU A 144 -11.27 -7.28 5.46
N GLN A 145 -11.59 -6.57 6.55
CA GLN A 145 -11.99 -7.21 7.81
C GLN A 145 -13.22 -8.10 7.62
N GLU A 146 -14.26 -7.57 6.96
CA GLU A 146 -15.47 -8.34 6.66
C GLU A 146 -15.17 -9.60 5.82
N THR A 147 -14.28 -9.48 4.85
CA THR A 147 -13.86 -10.60 4.02
C THR A 147 -13.17 -11.69 4.85
N LEU A 148 -12.20 -11.33 5.70
CA LEU A 148 -11.52 -12.28 6.59
C LEU A 148 -12.49 -12.96 7.56
N VAL A 149 -13.43 -12.21 8.12
CA VAL A 149 -14.41 -12.74 9.06
C VAL A 149 -15.46 -13.62 8.38
N LYS A 150 -16.06 -13.15 7.28
CA LYS A 150 -17.18 -13.85 6.63
C LYS A 150 -16.73 -15.02 5.76
N GLN A 151 -15.67 -14.85 4.99
CA GLN A 151 -15.23 -15.87 4.02
C GLN A 151 -14.19 -16.83 4.60
N PHE A 152 -13.26 -16.30 5.40
CA PHE A 152 -12.19 -17.12 6.01
C PHE A 152 -12.49 -17.51 7.46
N ARG A 153 -13.64 -17.08 8.03
CA ARG A 153 -14.06 -17.41 9.39
C ARG A 153 -13.03 -17.07 10.46
N VAL A 154 -12.22 -16.05 10.23
CA VAL A 154 -11.31 -15.54 11.24
C VAL A 154 -12.13 -14.85 12.34
N PRO A 155 -11.88 -15.14 13.63
CA PRO A 155 -12.63 -14.51 14.72
C PRO A 155 -12.53 -12.96 14.66
N PRO A 156 -13.64 -12.22 14.73
CA PRO A 156 -13.64 -10.75 14.60
C PRO A 156 -12.69 -10.04 15.56
N ARG A 157 -12.57 -10.56 16.81
CA ARG A 157 -11.66 -10.01 17.85
C ARG A 157 -10.18 -10.06 17.48
N ARG A 158 -9.80 -10.82 16.44
CA ARG A 158 -8.42 -10.93 15.96
C ARG A 158 -8.14 -10.05 14.75
N VAL A 159 -9.15 -9.48 14.11
CA VAL A 159 -9.00 -8.68 12.89
C VAL A 159 -9.26 -7.22 13.21
N ASN A 160 -8.23 -6.40 13.11
CA ASN A 160 -8.25 -5.00 13.49
C ASN A 160 -8.06 -4.13 12.24
N VAL A 161 -8.87 -3.09 12.11
CA VAL A 161 -8.74 -2.11 11.03
C VAL A 161 -7.84 -0.98 11.53
N ILE A 162 -6.66 -0.85 10.93
CA ILE A 162 -5.75 0.29 11.12
C ILE A 162 -5.55 0.91 9.74
N PRO A 163 -5.83 2.20 9.53
CA PRO A 163 -5.68 2.84 8.23
C PRO A 163 -4.27 2.67 7.66
N HIS A 164 -4.17 2.65 6.35
CA HIS A 164 -2.87 2.78 5.69
C HIS A 164 -2.35 4.20 5.91
N GLY A 165 -1.16 4.34 6.47
CA GLY A 165 -0.55 5.65 6.68
C GLY A 165 -0.22 6.35 5.37
N GLU A 166 -0.07 7.69 5.40
CA GLU A 166 0.32 8.44 4.24
C GLU A 166 1.75 8.05 3.78
N LEU A 167 2.02 8.13 2.49
CA LEU A 167 3.34 7.81 1.93
C LEU A 167 4.07 9.01 1.35
N GLY A 168 3.39 10.13 1.18
CA GLY A 168 3.95 11.31 0.53
C GLY A 168 5.20 11.85 1.22
N SER A 169 5.25 11.82 2.54
CA SER A 169 6.41 12.27 3.33
C SER A 169 7.68 11.48 3.00
N LEU A 170 7.58 10.15 2.80
CA LEU A 170 8.71 9.32 2.39
C LEU A 170 9.23 9.72 1.02
N TYR A 171 8.32 9.84 0.05
CA TYR A 171 8.68 10.20 -1.33
C TYR A 171 9.19 11.64 -1.43
N GLN A 172 8.67 12.55 -0.60
CA GLN A 172 9.17 13.93 -0.56
C GLN A 172 10.60 14.00 0.01
N ARG A 173 10.93 13.22 1.05
CA ARG A 173 12.31 13.11 1.57
C ARG A 173 13.30 12.55 0.55
N ARG A 174 12.83 11.70 -0.37
CA ARG A 174 13.63 11.06 -1.42
C ARG A 174 13.62 11.82 -2.74
N ALA A 175 12.80 12.87 -2.87
CA ALA A 175 12.70 13.64 -4.08
C ALA A 175 14.01 14.39 -4.38
N SER A 176 14.36 14.48 -5.66
CA SER A 176 15.48 15.28 -6.14
C SER A 176 15.01 16.56 -6.82
N GLY A 177 15.77 17.64 -6.61
CA GLY A 177 15.48 18.94 -7.20
C GLY A 177 14.42 19.75 -6.45
N THR A 178 14.03 20.89 -7.03
CA THR A 178 12.95 21.73 -6.52
C THR A 178 11.59 21.16 -6.92
N PRO A 179 10.59 21.22 -6.03
CA PRO A 179 9.24 20.81 -6.39
C PRO A 179 8.75 21.55 -7.65
N PRO A 180 8.18 20.84 -8.63
CA PRO A 180 7.65 21.48 -9.82
C PRO A 180 6.43 22.34 -9.48
N GLU A 181 6.20 23.35 -10.33
CA GLU A 181 4.97 24.13 -10.26
C GLU A 181 3.76 23.23 -10.62
N ARG A 182 2.66 23.42 -9.90
CA ARG A 182 1.43 22.67 -10.16
C ARG A 182 0.76 23.16 -11.44
N GLU A 183 0.42 22.23 -12.31
CA GLU A 183 -0.34 22.46 -13.52
C GLU A 183 -1.84 22.26 -13.22
N PRO A 184 -2.66 23.31 -13.23
CA PRO A 184 -4.04 23.25 -12.72
C PRO A 184 -4.99 22.35 -13.51
N HIS A 185 -4.63 21.98 -14.75
CA HIS A 185 -5.44 21.12 -15.62
C HIS A 185 -4.77 19.77 -15.92
N THR A 186 -3.81 19.35 -15.12
CA THR A 186 -3.08 18.11 -15.33
C THR A 186 -3.59 17.00 -14.40
N LEU A 187 -3.96 15.86 -14.99
CA LEU A 187 -4.38 14.64 -14.34
C LEU A 187 -3.19 13.67 -14.23
N LEU A 188 -3.17 12.85 -13.21
CA LEU A 188 -2.19 11.78 -13.03
C LEU A 188 -2.85 10.42 -12.86
N PHE A 189 -2.52 9.48 -13.75
CA PHE A 189 -2.69 8.06 -13.53
C PHE A 189 -1.33 7.46 -13.18
N PHE A 190 -1.18 6.92 -11.97
CA PHE A 190 0.11 6.45 -11.45
C PHE A 190 0.08 4.99 -11.02
N GLY A 191 1.18 4.27 -11.26
CA GLY A 191 1.46 2.94 -10.75
C GLY A 191 1.41 1.85 -11.81
N ARG A 192 1.14 0.61 -11.39
CA ARG A 192 1.08 -0.54 -12.31
C ARG A 192 -0.06 -0.36 -13.32
N ILE A 193 0.23 -0.54 -14.60
CA ILE A 193 -0.76 -0.49 -15.66
C ILE A 193 -1.34 -1.88 -15.86
N TRP A 194 -2.41 -2.18 -15.15
CA TRP A 194 -3.16 -3.44 -15.21
C TRP A 194 -4.64 -3.16 -15.46
N ALA A 195 -5.33 -4.08 -16.14
CA ALA A 195 -6.74 -3.92 -16.50
C ALA A 195 -7.63 -3.50 -15.33
N TYR A 196 -7.41 -4.07 -14.12
CA TYR A 196 -8.19 -3.73 -12.94
C TYR A 196 -8.00 -2.29 -12.44
N LYS A 197 -6.92 -1.61 -12.85
CA LYS A 197 -6.68 -0.18 -12.54
C LYS A 197 -7.54 0.76 -13.39
N GLY A 198 -8.22 0.24 -14.41
CA GLY A 198 -9.25 0.95 -15.14
C GLY A 198 -8.76 2.08 -16.04
N LEU A 199 -7.48 2.08 -16.46
CA LEU A 199 -6.93 3.09 -17.38
C LEU A 199 -7.81 3.30 -18.61
N ARG A 200 -8.40 2.22 -19.14
CA ARG A 200 -9.31 2.28 -20.28
C ARG A 200 -10.44 3.28 -20.10
N TYR A 201 -11.11 3.28 -18.93
CA TYR A 201 -12.23 4.19 -18.66
C TYR A 201 -11.80 5.66 -18.58
N LEU A 202 -10.57 5.91 -18.07
CA LEU A 202 -10.01 7.25 -18.07
C LEU A 202 -9.70 7.73 -19.49
N LEU A 203 -9.15 6.87 -20.34
CA LEU A 203 -8.89 7.19 -21.74
C LEU A 203 -10.18 7.44 -22.52
N GLU A 204 -11.24 6.66 -22.28
CA GLU A 204 -12.57 6.88 -22.85
C GLU A 204 -13.20 8.20 -22.35
N ALA A 205 -12.84 8.68 -21.13
CA ALA A 205 -13.30 9.95 -20.59
C ALA A 205 -12.55 11.17 -21.16
N MET A 206 -11.30 11.01 -21.60
CA MET A 206 -10.46 12.15 -22.06
C MET A 206 -11.11 13.00 -23.16
N PRO A 207 -11.75 12.44 -24.23
CA PRO A 207 -12.45 13.26 -25.21
C PRO A 207 -13.57 14.12 -24.61
N LEU A 208 -14.32 13.60 -23.62
CA LEU A 208 -15.39 14.34 -22.93
C LEU A 208 -14.83 15.46 -22.06
N ILE A 209 -13.65 15.24 -21.45
CA ILE A 209 -12.95 16.21 -20.63
C ILE A 209 -12.37 17.32 -21.51
N THR A 210 -11.65 16.96 -22.59
CA THR A 210 -10.97 17.94 -23.46
C THR A 210 -11.95 18.78 -24.26
N ALA A 211 -13.16 18.28 -24.52
CA ALA A 211 -14.24 19.08 -25.12
C ALA A 211 -14.67 20.26 -24.23
N GLN A 212 -14.56 20.14 -22.90
CA GLN A 212 -14.94 21.18 -21.94
C GLN A 212 -13.71 21.95 -21.41
N ILE A 213 -12.58 21.27 -21.24
CA ILE A 213 -11.31 21.81 -20.76
C ILE A 213 -10.22 21.56 -21.83
N PRO A 214 -10.10 22.39 -22.88
CA PRO A 214 -9.23 22.12 -24.04
C PRO A 214 -7.74 22.05 -23.75
N ASN A 215 -7.29 22.48 -22.57
CA ASN A 215 -5.92 22.40 -22.09
C ASN A 215 -5.71 21.30 -21.03
N ALA A 216 -6.70 20.43 -20.82
CA ALA A 216 -6.55 19.27 -19.93
C ALA A 216 -5.48 18.32 -20.46
N LYS A 217 -4.61 17.84 -19.55
CA LYS A 217 -3.54 16.88 -19.83
C LYS A 217 -3.67 15.68 -18.89
N LEU A 218 -3.29 14.51 -19.39
CA LEU A 218 -3.19 13.27 -18.62
C LEU A 218 -1.76 12.76 -18.65
N ILE A 219 -1.13 12.66 -17.50
CA ILE A 219 0.12 11.94 -17.31
C ILE A 219 -0.22 10.49 -16.96
N ILE A 220 0.29 9.54 -17.73
CA ILE A 220 0.22 8.11 -17.44
C ILE A 220 1.62 7.65 -17.06
N ALA A 221 1.85 7.37 -15.77
CA ALA A 221 3.16 7.07 -15.23
C ALA A 221 3.20 5.69 -14.58
N GLY A 222 3.99 4.78 -15.15
CA GLY A 222 4.15 3.41 -14.64
C GLY A 222 4.36 2.39 -15.74
N ARG A 223 4.40 1.13 -15.37
CA ARG A 223 4.53 0.01 -16.31
C ARG A 223 3.56 -1.12 -15.97
N GLY A 224 3.31 -2.00 -16.94
CA GLY A 224 2.44 -3.16 -16.72
C GLY A 224 2.15 -3.89 -18.02
N GLU A 225 0.88 -3.95 -18.40
CA GLU A 225 0.43 -4.50 -19.66
C GLU A 225 0.95 -3.70 -20.85
N GLU A 226 0.97 -4.34 -22.03
CA GLU A 226 1.36 -3.66 -23.27
C GLU A 226 0.37 -2.55 -23.60
N LEU A 227 0.90 -1.33 -23.79
CA LEU A 227 0.08 -0.14 -24.02
C LEU A 227 -0.62 -0.12 -25.36
N ASN A 228 -0.15 -0.90 -26.35
CA ASN A 228 -0.79 -0.99 -27.66
C ASN A 228 -2.28 -1.37 -27.60
N GLN A 229 -2.69 -2.14 -26.58
CA GLN A 229 -4.10 -2.47 -26.35
C GLN A 229 -4.95 -1.27 -25.94
N TYR A 230 -4.33 -0.25 -25.34
CA TYR A 230 -4.98 1.00 -24.92
C TYR A 230 -4.93 2.06 -26.02
N PHE A 231 -3.94 1.99 -26.91
CA PHE A 231 -3.67 2.97 -27.97
C PHE A 231 -3.45 2.28 -29.32
N PRO A 232 -4.45 1.57 -29.87
CA PRO A 232 -4.28 0.81 -31.11
C PRO A 232 -3.95 1.68 -32.34
N ASN A 233 -4.30 2.96 -32.30
CA ASN A 233 -4.03 3.95 -33.36
C ASN A 233 -3.05 5.05 -32.94
N GLY A 234 -2.22 4.81 -31.91
CA GLY A 234 -1.42 5.83 -31.25
C GLY A 234 -2.23 6.66 -30.24
N HIS A 235 -1.55 7.56 -29.52
CA HIS A 235 -2.20 8.44 -28.54
C HIS A 235 -2.06 9.91 -28.98
N ASP A 236 -2.93 10.73 -28.44
CA ASP A 236 -2.90 12.18 -28.67
C ASP A 236 -1.81 12.81 -27.78
N GLU A 237 -0.62 13.03 -28.32
CA GLU A 237 0.52 13.61 -27.62
C GLU A 237 0.25 15.03 -27.08
N LYS A 238 -0.76 15.73 -27.60
CA LYS A 238 -1.16 17.04 -27.09
C LYS A 238 -1.75 16.93 -25.67
N HIS A 239 -2.53 15.88 -25.43
CA HIS A 239 -3.30 15.72 -24.20
C HIS A 239 -2.79 14.58 -23.31
N ILE A 240 -1.90 13.70 -23.81
CA ILE A 240 -1.41 12.54 -23.07
C ILE A 240 0.11 12.51 -23.05
N GLU A 241 0.67 12.61 -21.84
CA GLU A 241 2.08 12.38 -21.56
C GLU A 241 2.26 10.96 -21.04
N LEU A 242 3.05 10.14 -21.76
CA LEU A 242 3.21 8.71 -21.47
C LEU A 242 4.60 8.42 -20.92
N LEU A 243 4.67 8.02 -19.65
CA LEU A 243 5.88 7.57 -18.94
C LEU A 243 5.80 6.07 -18.69
N ASN A 244 5.94 5.27 -19.77
CA ASN A 244 5.81 3.80 -19.73
C ASN A 244 7.10 3.13 -19.24
N ASN A 245 7.49 3.41 -18.01
CA ASN A 245 8.69 2.83 -17.37
C ASN A 245 8.46 2.71 -15.86
N PHE A 246 9.40 2.04 -15.19
CA PHE A 246 9.48 2.15 -13.74
C PHE A 246 9.87 3.57 -13.37
N ILE A 247 9.05 4.25 -12.60
CA ILE A 247 9.31 5.63 -12.16
C ILE A 247 10.30 5.57 -10.98
N PRO A 248 11.47 6.21 -11.09
CA PRO A 248 12.42 6.29 -9.98
C PRO A 248 11.79 6.96 -8.75
N VAL A 249 12.13 6.45 -7.56
CA VAL A 249 11.52 6.92 -6.29
C VAL A 249 11.68 8.43 -6.11
N ASN A 250 12.80 8.99 -6.53
CA ASN A 250 13.12 10.41 -6.45
C ASN A 250 12.34 11.31 -7.43
N GLU A 251 11.66 10.74 -8.41
CA GLU A 251 10.82 11.47 -9.39
C GLU A 251 9.33 11.41 -9.05
N VAL A 252 8.90 10.41 -8.25
CA VAL A 252 7.48 10.16 -7.96
C VAL A 252 6.81 11.37 -7.34
N ALA A 253 7.40 11.98 -6.32
CA ALA A 253 6.81 13.15 -5.65
C ALA A 253 6.55 14.29 -6.63
N GLY A 254 7.47 14.53 -7.57
CA GLY A 254 7.33 15.57 -8.60
C GLY A 254 6.10 15.38 -9.49
N LEU A 255 5.78 14.13 -9.87
CA LEU A 255 4.60 13.83 -10.69
C LEU A 255 3.30 14.20 -9.98
N PHE A 256 3.16 13.85 -8.70
CA PHE A 256 1.97 14.20 -7.92
C PHE A 256 1.89 15.70 -7.64
N GLN A 257 3.00 16.33 -7.31
CA GLN A 257 3.06 17.77 -7.03
C GLN A 257 2.74 18.62 -8.27
N ARG A 258 3.19 18.18 -9.44
CA ARG A 258 2.88 18.79 -10.74
C ARG A 258 1.39 18.64 -11.11
N SER A 259 0.75 17.55 -10.69
CA SER A 259 -0.62 17.23 -11.10
C SER A 259 -1.67 17.87 -10.20
N ALA A 260 -2.78 18.34 -10.79
CA ALA A 260 -3.93 18.87 -10.06
C ALA A 260 -4.71 17.77 -9.33
N ILE A 261 -4.86 16.61 -9.97
CA ILE A 261 -5.72 15.51 -9.55
C ILE A 261 -5.03 14.18 -9.83
N SER A 262 -5.08 13.25 -8.88
CA SER A 262 -4.74 11.84 -9.12
C SER A 262 -6.02 11.04 -9.38
N VAL A 263 -6.07 10.28 -10.48
CA VAL A 263 -7.26 9.55 -10.91
C VAL A 263 -7.05 8.05 -10.73
N LEU A 264 -7.94 7.42 -9.95
CA LEU A 264 -7.93 5.98 -9.62
C LEU A 264 -9.24 5.32 -10.08
N PRO A 265 -9.43 5.10 -11.39
CA PRO A 265 -10.68 4.61 -11.98
C PRO A 265 -10.78 3.09 -11.89
N TYR A 266 -10.38 2.52 -10.75
CA TYR A 266 -10.24 1.09 -10.55
C TYR A 266 -11.57 0.36 -10.72
N ILE A 267 -11.50 -0.89 -11.20
CA ILE A 267 -12.67 -1.78 -11.28
C ILE A 267 -12.66 -2.83 -10.16
N GLU A 268 -11.54 -3.00 -9.49
CA GLU A 268 -11.36 -3.80 -8.28
C GLU A 268 -10.32 -3.13 -7.39
N SER A 269 -10.55 -3.11 -6.07
CA SER A 269 -9.57 -2.57 -5.09
C SER A 269 -9.81 -3.15 -3.71
N SER A 270 -8.77 -3.64 -3.07
CA SER A 270 -8.72 -4.00 -1.65
C SER A 270 -8.35 -2.78 -0.81
N GLN A 271 -7.29 -2.09 -1.17
CA GLN A 271 -6.79 -0.84 -0.62
C GLN A 271 -5.93 -0.13 -1.69
N SER A 272 -5.49 1.11 -1.45
CA SER A 272 -4.66 1.82 -2.42
C SER A 272 -3.55 2.65 -1.75
N GLY A 273 -2.31 2.15 -1.84
CA GLY A 273 -1.12 2.93 -1.50
C GLY A 273 -0.96 4.18 -2.36
N VAL A 274 -1.51 4.18 -3.60
CA VAL A 274 -1.49 5.35 -4.48
C VAL A 274 -2.37 6.48 -3.93
N ALA A 275 -3.53 6.16 -3.32
CA ALA A 275 -4.37 7.17 -2.68
C ALA A 275 -3.66 7.76 -1.44
N ALA A 276 -3.04 6.91 -0.61
CA ALA A 276 -2.26 7.36 0.54
C ALA A 276 -1.05 8.23 0.14
N LEU A 277 -0.40 7.88 -0.97
CA LEU A 277 0.69 8.66 -1.56
C LEU A 277 0.20 10.02 -2.07
N ALA A 278 -0.89 10.04 -2.84
CA ALA A 278 -1.50 11.27 -3.36
C ALA A 278 -1.85 12.25 -2.23
N TYR A 279 -2.45 11.74 -1.15
CA TYR A 279 -2.83 12.55 0.00
C TYR A 279 -1.63 13.15 0.71
N GLY A 280 -0.58 12.36 0.97
CA GLY A 280 0.65 12.85 1.59
C GLY A 280 1.39 13.91 0.75
N LEU A 281 1.15 13.95 -0.56
CA LEU A 281 1.68 14.96 -1.47
C LEU A 281 0.69 16.11 -1.75
N GLY A 282 -0.45 16.14 -1.05
CA GLY A 282 -1.47 17.17 -1.20
C GLY A 282 -2.14 17.16 -2.59
N THR A 283 -2.37 15.97 -3.15
CA THR A 283 -3.03 15.82 -4.45
C THR A 283 -4.39 15.16 -4.26
N PRO A 284 -5.50 15.89 -4.50
CA PRO A 284 -6.85 15.33 -4.41
C PRO A 284 -7.04 14.14 -5.34
N VAL A 285 -7.95 13.23 -4.94
CA VAL A 285 -8.16 11.98 -5.66
C VAL A 285 -9.57 11.90 -6.24
N ILE A 286 -9.68 11.53 -7.51
CA ILE A 286 -10.95 11.04 -8.08
C ILE A 286 -10.83 9.52 -8.20
N ALA A 287 -11.71 8.78 -7.53
CA ALA A 287 -11.62 7.34 -7.42
C ALA A 287 -12.96 6.64 -7.63
N SER A 288 -12.90 5.39 -8.06
CA SER A 288 -14.08 4.52 -8.10
C SER A 288 -14.60 4.23 -6.69
N ASN A 289 -15.92 4.30 -6.52
CA ASN A 289 -16.60 4.03 -5.26
C ASN A 289 -16.68 2.52 -4.97
N LEU A 290 -15.55 1.92 -4.64
CA LEU A 290 -15.43 0.48 -4.36
C LEU A 290 -14.31 0.16 -3.36
N GLY A 291 -14.46 -0.99 -2.68
CA GLY A 291 -13.45 -1.56 -1.78
C GLY A 291 -12.87 -0.53 -0.79
N GLY A 292 -11.57 -0.58 -0.58
CA GLY A 292 -10.88 0.33 0.31
C GLY A 292 -10.78 1.78 -0.21
N LEU A 293 -10.96 2.02 -1.53
CA LEU A 293 -11.01 3.39 -2.06
C LEU A 293 -12.19 4.18 -1.47
N ARG A 294 -13.35 3.54 -1.31
CA ARG A 294 -14.53 4.15 -0.67
C ARG A 294 -14.28 4.50 0.80
N GLU A 295 -13.35 3.83 1.45
CA GLU A 295 -13.04 4.06 2.86
C GLU A 295 -11.96 5.13 3.06
N ILE A 296 -10.98 5.20 2.14
CA ILE A 296 -9.91 6.18 2.23
C ILE A 296 -10.34 7.55 1.70
N VAL A 297 -11.18 7.62 0.66
CA VAL A 297 -11.65 8.88 0.06
C VAL A 297 -12.94 9.35 0.72
N HIS A 298 -12.89 10.50 1.37
CA HIS A 298 -14.09 11.18 1.88
C HIS A 298 -14.71 12.04 0.77
N HIS A 299 -15.78 11.51 0.18
CA HIS A 299 -16.44 12.13 -0.97
C HIS A 299 -16.79 13.59 -0.73
N GLN A 300 -16.39 14.46 -1.68
CA GLN A 300 -16.55 15.92 -1.66
C GLN A 300 -15.77 16.67 -0.56
N GLN A 301 -14.93 16.00 0.20
CA GLN A 301 -14.06 16.64 1.20
C GLN A 301 -12.59 16.63 0.76
N ASP A 302 -12.03 15.46 0.54
CA ASP A 302 -10.63 15.26 0.14
C ASP A 302 -10.48 14.58 -1.24
N GLY A 303 -11.61 14.30 -1.89
CA GLY A 303 -11.67 13.71 -3.23
C GLY A 303 -13.10 13.49 -3.69
N ILE A 304 -13.24 12.90 -4.88
CA ILE A 304 -14.56 12.58 -5.46
C ILE A 304 -14.63 11.08 -5.74
N LEU A 305 -15.71 10.45 -5.27
CA LEU A 305 -16.04 9.06 -5.58
C LEU A 305 -17.04 9.00 -6.72
N VAL A 306 -16.77 8.17 -7.73
CA VAL A 306 -17.62 7.93 -8.89
C VAL A 306 -17.98 6.44 -9.01
N PRO A 307 -19.08 6.06 -9.64
CA PRO A 307 -19.36 4.65 -9.92
C PRO A 307 -18.23 4.02 -10.75
N PRO A 308 -17.80 2.77 -10.46
CA PRO A 308 -16.81 2.10 -11.28
C PRO A 308 -17.35 1.84 -12.69
N ARG A 309 -16.47 1.93 -13.71
CA ARG A 309 -16.79 1.72 -15.13
C ARG A 309 -17.77 2.76 -15.72
N ASP A 310 -18.04 3.84 -15.05
CA ASP A 310 -18.90 4.93 -15.52
C ASP A 310 -18.03 6.05 -16.08
N VAL A 311 -17.87 6.06 -17.40
CA VAL A 311 -17.04 7.02 -18.14
C VAL A 311 -17.58 8.43 -18.01
N GLN A 312 -18.93 8.61 -18.08
CA GLN A 312 -19.53 9.92 -17.99
C GLN A 312 -19.39 10.53 -16.59
N ALA A 313 -19.72 9.76 -15.55
CA ALA A 313 -19.54 10.21 -14.16
C ALA A 313 -18.08 10.54 -13.84
N LEU A 314 -17.13 9.77 -14.40
CA LEU A 314 -15.70 10.05 -14.26
C LEU A 314 -15.32 11.37 -14.95
N ALA A 315 -15.76 11.59 -16.18
CA ALA A 315 -15.51 12.83 -16.92
C ALA A 315 -16.11 14.04 -16.20
N ASP A 316 -17.36 13.97 -15.77
CA ASP A 316 -18.05 15.06 -15.08
C ASP A 316 -17.36 15.43 -13.77
N ALA A 317 -16.93 14.44 -12.98
CA ALA A 317 -16.18 14.67 -11.75
C ALA A 317 -14.82 15.35 -12.01
N ILE A 318 -14.12 14.93 -13.06
CA ILE A 318 -12.84 15.52 -13.46
C ILE A 318 -13.04 16.97 -13.93
N VAL A 319 -13.98 17.20 -14.83
CA VAL A 319 -14.29 18.55 -15.33
C VAL A 319 -14.65 19.49 -14.18
N LYS A 320 -15.57 19.06 -13.30
CA LYS A 320 -15.96 19.84 -12.11
C LYS A 320 -14.75 20.27 -11.29
N LEU A 321 -13.81 19.34 -11.04
CA LEU A 321 -12.66 19.64 -10.18
C LEU A 321 -11.57 20.43 -10.94
N LEU A 322 -11.41 20.25 -12.25
CA LEU A 322 -10.46 21.05 -13.05
C LEU A 322 -10.93 22.50 -13.26
N ASP A 323 -12.22 22.72 -13.36
CA ASP A 323 -12.81 24.05 -13.57
C ASP A 323 -12.86 24.89 -12.28
N ASP A 324 -12.91 24.24 -11.11
CA ASP A 324 -13.02 24.90 -9.81
C ASP A 324 -11.71 24.84 -9.01
N GLN A 325 -10.85 25.83 -9.20
CA GLN A 325 -9.57 25.95 -8.48
C GLN A 325 -9.74 26.16 -6.97
N VAL A 326 -10.86 26.76 -6.53
CA VAL A 326 -11.15 26.93 -5.11
C VAL A 326 -11.44 25.57 -4.48
N LEU A 327 -12.26 24.75 -5.13
CA LEU A 327 -12.55 23.39 -4.71
C LEU A 327 -11.28 22.51 -4.72
N GLN A 328 -10.43 22.64 -5.76
CA GLN A 328 -9.12 21.95 -5.77
C GLN A 328 -8.28 22.32 -4.55
N HIS A 329 -8.19 23.60 -4.22
CA HIS A 329 -7.41 24.07 -3.08
C HIS A 329 -8.00 23.56 -1.75
N GLN A 330 -9.31 23.60 -1.59
CA GLN A 330 -10.00 23.09 -0.40
C GLN A 330 -9.74 21.58 -0.21
N MET A 331 -9.93 20.79 -1.28
CA MET A 331 -9.67 19.35 -1.21
C MET A 331 -8.20 19.03 -0.90
N ARG A 332 -7.27 19.79 -1.49
CA ARG A 332 -5.85 19.68 -1.19
C ARG A 332 -5.56 19.93 0.30
N THR A 333 -6.12 20.97 0.87
CA THR A 333 -5.96 21.26 2.31
C THR A 333 -6.49 20.11 3.14
N SER A 334 -7.68 19.61 2.83
CA SER A 334 -8.30 18.48 3.51
C SER A 334 -7.47 17.19 3.43
N THR A 335 -6.81 16.90 2.27
CA THR A 335 -5.93 15.73 2.16
C THR A 335 -4.74 15.84 3.13
N LEU A 336 -4.11 17.02 3.22
CA LEU A 336 -2.98 17.26 4.11
C LEU A 336 -3.40 17.20 5.60
N GLU A 337 -4.56 17.74 5.94
CA GLU A 337 -5.13 17.64 7.29
C GLU A 337 -5.37 16.19 7.70
N ARG A 338 -5.85 15.35 6.79
CA ARG A 338 -6.01 13.92 7.05
C ARG A 338 -4.70 13.20 7.29
N CYS A 339 -3.65 13.58 6.56
CA CYS A 339 -2.31 13.03 6.79
C CYS A 339 -1.78 13.36 8.18
N GLN A 340 -2.12 14.53 8.72
CA GLN A 340 -1.77 14.91 10.09
C GLN A 340 -2.65 14.22 11.15
N ASN A 341 -3.82 13.73 10.77
CA ASN A 341 -4.81 13.14 11.67
C ASN A 341 -4.93 11.62 11.49
N ASP A 342 -5.77 11.19 10.56
CA ASP A 342 -6.18 9.78 10.44
C ASP A 342 -5.10 8.90 9.83
N LEU A 343 -4.29 9.46 8.91
CA LEU A 343 -3.24 8.75 8.19
C LEU A 343 -1.84 9.01 8.79
N ASN A 344 -1.80 9.56 10.00
CA ASN A 344 -0.57 9.89 10.71
C ASN A 344 0.12 8.65 11.26
N TRP A 345 1.39 8.46 10.92
CA TRP A 345 2.16 7.28 11.32
C TRP A 345 2.37 7.14 12.81
N GLN A 346 2.43 8.24 13.58
CA GLN A 346 2.55 8.15 15.04
C GLN A 346 1.27 7.57 15.66
N LYS A 347 0.10 7.98 15.19
CA LYS A 347 -1.18 7.41 15.61
C LYS A 347 -1.29 5.93 15.22
N ILE A 348 -0.88 5.58 14.01
CA ILE A 348 -0.85 4.20 13.52
C ILE A 348 0.09 3.33 14.36
N ALA A 349 1.26 3.85 14.71
CA ALA A 349 2.20 3.16 15.58
C ALA A 349 1.60 2.89 16.97
N ILE A 350 0.92 3.86 17.58
CA ILE A 350 0.25 3.69 18.87
C ILE A 350 -0.82 2.61 18.79
N GLN A 351 -1.69 2.64 17.78
CA GLN A 351 -2.69 1.59 17.56
C GLN A 351 -2.04 0.20 17.36
N THR A 352 -0.93 0.14 16.65
CA THR A 352 -0.17 -1.09 16.44
C THR A 352 0.42 -1.62 17.74
N LEU A 353 0.93 -0.75 18.61
CA LEU A 353 1.44 -1.13 19.94
C LEU A 353 0.38 -1.74 20.84
N GLU A 354 -0.85 -1.24 20.79
CA GLU A 354 -1.98 -1.83 21.52
C GLU A 354 -2.25 -3.28 21.07
N LEU A 355 -2.09 -3.56 19.77
CA LEU A 355 -2.24 -4.92 19.24
C LEU A 355 -1.08 -5.82 19.65
N TYR A 356 0.14 -5.31 19.77
CA TYR A 356 1.26 -6.09 20.30
C TYR A 356 0.96 -6.54 21.74
N GLN A 357 0.44 -5.65 22.58
CA GLN A 357 0.04 -6.00 23.94
C GLN A 357 -1.06 -7.08 23.96
N LYS A 358 -2.08 -6.94 23.10
CA LYS A 358 -3.14 -7.97 22.95
C LYS A 358 -2.58 -9.31 22.49
N ALA A 359 -1.61 -9.32 21.57
CA ALA A 359 -0.98 -10.54 21.08
C ALA A 359 -0.19 -11.27 22.17
N ILE A 360 0.57 -10.53 23.00
CA ILE A 360 1.31 -11.07 24.14
C ILE A 360 0.36 -11.69 25.17
N LEU A 361 -0.74 -11.00 25.51
CA LEU A 361 -1.73 -11.50 26.46
C LEU A 361 -2.43 -12.76 25.94
N ALA A 362 -2.79 -12.79 24.65
CA ALA A 362 -3.43 -13.94 24.03
C ALA A 362 -2.52 -15.19 24.02
N SER A 363 -1.21 -15.02 23.82
CA SER A 363 -0.26 -16.14 23.85
C SER A 363 -0.10 -16.73 25.25
N LYS A 364 -0.09 -15.90 26.29
CA LYS A 364 0.01 -16.36 27.70
C LYS A 364 -1.21 -17.16 28.13
N SER A 365 -2.42 -16.76 27.70
CA SER A 365 -3.65 -17.50 28.02
C SER A 365 -3.71 -18.89 27.38
N THR A 366 -3.08 -19.08 26.23
CA THR A 366 -3.02 -20.39 25.54
C THR A 366 -2.05 -21.36 26.24
N LEU A 367 -0.97 -20.86 26.84
CA LEU A 367 0.00 -21.65 27.60
C LEU A 367 -0.53 -22.07 28.99
N GLY A 368 -1.43 -21.29 29.58
CA GLY A 368 -2.01 -21.60 30.91
C GLY A 368 -3.09 -22.69 30.94
N HIS A 369 -3.52 -23.21 29.79
CA HIS A 369 -4.51 -24.31 29.70
C HIS A 369 -3.90 -25.69 29.54
N TRP A 370 -2.57 -25.83 29.54
CA TRP A 370 -1.83 -27.09 29.41
C TRP A 370 -0.88 -27.33 30.60
N GLY A 371 -1.14 -26.68 31.73
CA GLY A 371 -0.43 -26.92 33.00
C GLY A 371 -1.24 -27.70 34.02
#